data_a785f19744f6c8947577c93f86ff829e
#
_entry.id   a785f19744f6c8947577c93f86ff829e
#
_cell.length_a   1.000
_cell.length_b   1.000
_cell.length_c   1.000
_cell.angle_alpha   90.00
_cell.angle_beta   90.00
_cell.angle_gamma   90.00
#
_symmetry.space_group_name_H-M   'P 1'
#
loop_
_entity.id
_entity.type
_entity.pdbx_description
1 polymer ?
#
loop_
_entity_poly.entity_id
_entity_poly.type
_entity_poly.pdbx_seq_one_letter_code
_entity_poly.pdbx_strand_id
1 'polypeptide(L)'
;MKIRHRLAGVGLMVSILGCTFPAWAGEWIQGENGQWVYEENQELLKGWNRIDGIWYCLDTETGVWIEKPSMTSEAACRLLENKLLEMGMYRDEEEPLQFKVDYENTQMIQVSVGYEDKPDVFHRINTYEIDKRKGTADPVVGEKEFSLR
;
A
#
# COMPACT_ATOMS: atom_id res chain seq x y z
N MET A 1 -23.85 15.32 64.23
CA MET A 1 -24.61 14.36 63.43
C MET A 1 -24.17 14.49 61.98
N LYS A 2 -23.29 13.55 61.48
CA LYS A 2 -22.68 13.62 60.13
C LYS A 2 -23.46 12.69 59.20
N ILE A 3 -24.14 13.25 58.22
CA ILE A 3 -24.82 12.48 57.18
C ILE A 3 -23.82 12.16 56.11
N ARG A 4 -23.54 10.88 55.90
CA ARG A 4 -22.70 10.36 54.84
C ARG A 4 -23.61 10.06 53.64
N HIS A 5 -23.50 10.84 52.55
CA HIS A 5 -24.09 10.48 51.28
C HIS A 5 -23.21 9.42 50.57
N ARG A 6 -23.78 8.24 50.40
CA ARG A 6 -23.21 7.21 49.52
C ARG A 6 -23.63 7.52 48.09
N LEU A 7 -22.70 7.86 47.22
CA LEU A 7 -22.89 7.90 45.79
C LEU A 7 -22.95 6.46 45.27
N ALA A 8 -24.10 6.04 44.79
CA ALA A 8 -24.27 4.81 44.04
C ALA A 8 -23.74 5.04 42.62
N GLY A 9 -22.63 4.37 42.26
CA GLY A 9 -22.13 4.35 40.92
C GLY A 9 -23.06 3.54 40.02
N VAL A 10 -23.70 4.18 39.07
CA VAL A 10 -24.40 3.51 37.97
C VAL A 10 -23.36 3.03 36.97
N GLY A 11 -23.09 1.75 37.02
CA GLY A 11 -22.25 1.09 36.01
C GLY A 11 -23.00 1.02 34.68
N LEU A 12 -22.60 1.81 33.71
CA LEU A 12 -23.06 1.71 32.34
C LEU A 12 -22.50 0.44 31.73
N MET A 13 -23.27 -0.66 31.71
CA MET A 13 -22.96 -1.81 30.89
C MET A 13 -23.16 -1.43 29.44
N VAL A 14 -22.06 -1.12 28.74
CA VAL A 14 -22.03 -1.08 27.28
C VAL A 14 -22.07 -2.53 26.81
N SER A 15 -23.25 -2.99 26.40
CA SER A 15 -23.42 -4.24 25.68
C SER A 15 -22.78 -4.07 24.31
N ILE A 16 -21.56 -4.54 24.15
CA ILE A 16 -20.94 -4.72 22.84
C ILE A 16 -21.70 -5.85 22.16
N LEU A 17 -22.67 -5.48 21.32
CA LEU A 17 -23.25 -6.41 20.35
C LEU A 17 -22.10 -6.88 19.47
N GLY A 18 -21.68 -8.12 19.69
CA GLY A 18 -20.63 -8.78 18.91
C GLY A 18 -21.05 -8.88 17.46
N CYS A 19 -20.63 -7.93 16.65
CA CYS A 19 -20.48 -8.17 15.22
C CYS A 19 -19.28 -9.12 15.09
N THR A 20 -19.55 -10.38 14.83
CA THR A 20 -18.53 -11.33 14.37
C THR A 20 -18.11 -10.93 12.97
N PHE A 21 -17.19 -9.98 12.87
CA PHE A 21 -16.46 -9.75 11.64
C PHE A 21 -15.58 -10.96 11.38
N PRO A 22 -15.47 -11.47 10.13
CA PRO A 22 -14.54 -12.53 9.83
C PRO A 22 -13.14 -12.08 10.24
N ALA A 23 -12.43 -12.90 11.01
CA ALA A 23 -11.15 -12.63 11.66
C ALA A 23 -9.95 -12.56 10.66
N TRP A 24 -10.15 -12.01 9.46
CA TRP A 24 -9.18 -12.01 8.35
C TRP A 24 -8.88 -10.62 7.78
N ALA A 25 -9.58 -9.60 8.20
CA ALA A 25 -9.27 -8.23 7.79
C ALA A 25 -8.42 -7.57 8.88
N GLY A 26 -7.21 -7.15 8.51
CA GLY A 26 -6.38 -6.32 9.38
C GLY A 26 -6.96 -4.91 9.52
N GLU A 27 -6.34 -4.09 10.37
CA GLU A 27 -6.79 -2.72 10.61
C GLU A 27 -5.63 -1.73 10.66
N TRP A 28 -5.90 -0.50 10.21
CA TRP A 28 -4.99 0.62 10.38
C TRP A 28 -5.12 1.20 11.78
N ILE A 29 -3.98 1.29 12.48
CA ILE A 29 -3.89 1.84 13.85
C ILE A 29 -3.03 3.08 13.81
N GLN A 30 -3.56 4.20 14.34
CA GLN A 30 -2.80 5.42 14.51
C GLN A 30 -2.22 5.50 15.92
N GLY A 31 -0.89 5.57 16.01
CA GLY A 31 -0.19 5.77 17.28
C GLY A 31 -0.34 7.19 17.83
N GLU A 32 0.00 7.40 19.10
CA GLU A 32 -0.07 8.70 19.78
C GLU A 32 0.76 9.80 19.11
N ASN A 33 1.82 9.42 18.39
CA ASN A 33 2.69 10.33 17.62
C ASN A 33 2.15 10.63 16.20
N GLY A 34 0.94 10.16 15.88
CA GLY A 34 0.29 10.34 14.57
C GLY A 34 0.78 9.40 13.47
N GLN A 35 1.71 8.48 13.76
CA GLN A 35 2.19 7.48 12.81
C GLN A 35 1.16 6.36 12.63
N TRP A 36 1.09 5.81 11.42
CA TRP A 36 0.19 4.71 11.08
C TRP A 36 0.95 3.39 10.97
N VAL A 37 0.36 2.32 11.51
CA VAL A 37 0.77 0.94 11.35
C VAL A 37 -0.42 0.11 10.89
N TYR A 38 -0.17 -1.04 10.27
CA TYR A 38 -1.23 -2.00 9.91
C TYR A 38 -1.03 -3.29 10.68
N GLU A 39 -2.06 -3.70 11.41
CA GLU A 39 -2.07 -4.95 12.17
C GLU A 39 -2.97 -5.99 11.50
N GLU A 40 -2.43 -7.18 11.29
CA GLU A 40 -3.18 -8.34 10.80
C GLU A 40 -2.84 -9.55 11.66
N ASN A 41 -3.86 -10.28 12.11
CA ASN A 41 -3.71 -11.44 12.99
C ASN A 41 -2.89 -11.16 14.27
N GLN A 42 -3.02 -9.96 14.86
CA GLN A 42 -2.28 -9.49 16.04
C GLN A 42 -0.76 -9.30 15.79
N GLU A 43 -0.36 -9.18 14.53
CA GLU A 43 1.02 -8.88 14.13
C GLU A 43 1.06 -7.65 13.27
N LEU A 44 2.06 -6.77 13.48
CA LEU A 44 2.29 -5.61 12.63
C LEU A 44 2.91 -6.07 11.31
N LEU A 45 2.30 -5.67 10.20
CA LEU A 45 2.89 -5.88 8.88
C LEU A 45 4.14 -5.02 8.70
N LYS A 46 5.09 -5.50 7.90
CA LYS A 46 6.38 -4.86 7.64
C LYS A 46 6.78 -5.03 6.18
N GLY A 47 7.57 -4.08 5.65
CA GLY A 47 7.96 -4.09 4.24
C GLY A 47 6.82 -3.71 3.31
N TRP A 48 6.87 -4.17 2.07
CA TRP A 48 5.82 -3.94 1.09
C TRP A 48 4.67 -4.94 1.27
N ASN A 49 3.47 -4.42 1.50
CA ASN A 49 2.25 -5.21 1.63
C ASN A 49 1.14 -4.64 0.76
N ARG A 50 0.33 -5.53 0.19
CA ARG A 50 -0.85 -5.17 -0.58
C ARG A 50 -2.08 -5.23 0.31
N ILE A 51 -2.62 -4.07 0.67
CA ILE A 51 -3.77 -3.92 1.55
C ILE A 51 -4.92 -3.34 0.73
N ASP A 52 -6.05 -4.01 0.68
CA ASP A 52 -7.22 -3.62 -0.13
C ASP A 52 -6.88 -3.29 -1.60
N GLY A 53 -5.96 -4.06 -2.18
CA GLY A 53 -5.53 -3.90 -3.58
C GLY A 53 -4.45 -2.85 -3.82
N ILE A 54 -4.04 -2.09 -2.82
CA ILE A 54 -3.03 -1.02 -2.89
C ILE A 54 -1.75 -1.43 -2.16
N TRP A 55 -0.60 -1.16 -2.74
CA TRP A 55 0.70 -1.39 -2.12
C TRP A 55 1.07 -0.29 -1.14
N TYR A 56 1.45 -0.69 0.08
CA TYR A 56 1.95 0.18 1.13
C TYR A 56 3.36 -0.25 1.55
N CYS A 57 4.23 0.72 1.75
CA CYS A 57 5.57 0.50 2.30
C CYS A 57 5.53 0.70 3.82
N LEU A 58 5.75 -0.37 4.57
CA LEU A 58 5.82 -0.34 6.02
C LEU A 58 7.28 -0.52 6.45
N ASP A 59 7.73 0.24 7.43
CA ASP A 59 9.09 0.14 7.94
C ASP A 59 9.40 -1.29 8.41
N THR A 60 10.54 -1.82 8.02
CA THR A 60 10.91 -3.22 8.27
C THR A 60 11.22 -3.54 9.73
N GLU A 61 11.49 -2.53 10.55
CA GLU A 61 11.76 -2.70 11.98
C GLU A 61 10.53 -2.40 12.81
N THR A 62 9.87 -1.28 12.55
CA THR A 62 8.78 -0.72 13.36
C THR A 62 7.38 -1.00 12.84
N GLY A 63 7.22 -1.35 11.56
CA GLY A 63 5.91 -1.49 10.90
C GLY A 63 5.23 -0.15 10.58
N VAL A 64 5.88 0.98 10.82
CA VAL A 64 5.31 2.31 10.53
C VAL A 64 5.19 2.53 9.04
N TRP A 65 4.05 3.05 8.59
CA TRP A 65 3.84 3.41 7.20
C TRP A 65 4.77 4.53 6.74
N ILE A 66 5.46 4.28 5.63
CA ILE A 66 6.35 5.23 4.95
C ILE A 66 5.61 5.78 3.73
N GLU A 67 5.04 6.98 3.87
CA GLU A 67 4.28 7.64 2.80
C GLU A 67 5.13 7.88 1.53
N LYS A 68 6.41 8.21 1.70
CA LYS A 68 7.34 8.50 0.60
C LYS A 68 8.58 7.62 0.70
N PRO A 69 8.49 6.35 0.30
CA PRO A 69 9.64 5.46 0.35
C PRO A 69 10.75 5.88 -0.62
N SER A 70 11.97 5.44 -0.35
CA SER A 70 13.09 5.58 -1.28
C SER A 70 12.78 4.87 -2.59
N MET A 71 13.11 5.48 -3.73
CA MET A 71 12.83 4.94 -5.06
C MET A 71 13.83 3.84 -5.42
N THR A 72 13.54 2.64 -4.94
CA THR A 72 14.21 1.38 -5.34
C THR A 72 13.46 0.76 -6.51
N SER A 73 14.03 -0.26 -7.15
CA SER A 73 13.35 -1.04 -8.20
C SER A 73 12.02 -1.63 -7.71
N GLU A 74 11.95 -2.13 -6.50
CA GLU A 74 10.70 -2.62 -5.90
C GLU A 74 9.70 -1.48 -5.69
N ALA A 75 10.13 -0.36 -5.09
CA ALA A 75 9.27 0.82 -4.91
C ALA A 75 8.73 1.33 -6.25
N ALA A 76 9.56 1.37 -7.28
CA ALA A 76 9.15 1.80 -8.62
C ALA A 76 8.01 0.94 -9.18
N CYS A 77 8.13 -0.39 -9.10
CA CYS A 77 7.09 -1.31 -9.55
C CYS A 77 5.80 -1.16 -8.74
N ARG A 78 5.88 -1.13 -7.40
CA ARG A 78 4.72 -1.05 -6.51
C ARG A 78 3.96 0.28 -6.64
N LEU A 79 4.69 1.40 -6.67
CA LEU A 79 4.10 2.72 -6.82
C LEU A 79 3.53 2.93 -8.23
N LEU A 80 4.19 2.41 -9.28
CA LEU A 80 3.66 2.45 -10.63
C LEU A 80 2.35 1.65 -10.74
N GLU A 81 2.28 0.45 -10.17
CA GLU A 81 1.07 -0.36 -10.12
C GLU A 81 -0.08 0.40 -9.43
N ASN A 82 0.15 0.95 -8.23
CA ASN A 82 -0.84 1.77 -7.53
C ASN A 82 -1.34 2.92 -8.40
N LYS A 83 -0.44 3.62 -9.08
CA LYS A 83 -0.79 4.80 -9.88
C LYS A 83 -1.60 4.43 -11.12
N LEU A 84 -1.25 3.34 -11.81
CA LEU A 84 -2.00 2.86 -12.97
C LEU A 84 -3.40 2.37 -12.57
N LEU A 85 -3.56 1.75 -11.39
CA LEU A 85 -4.87 1.40 -10.82
C LEU A 85 -5.70 2.67 -10.53
N GLU A 86 -5.11 3.65 -9.84
CA GLU A 86 -5.76 4.94 -9.53
C GLU A 86 -6.23 5.68 -10.80
N MET A 87 -5.41 5.66 -11.84
CA MET A 87 -5.74 6.27 -13.14
C MET A 87 -6.77 5.47 -13.95
N GLY A 88 -7.15 4.28 -13.49
CA GLY A 88 -8.06 3.38 -14.20
C GLY A 88 -7.48 2.81 -15.49
N MET A 89 -6.15 2.82 -15.63
CA MET A 89 -5.47 2.33 -16.83
C MET A 89 -5.46 0.80 -16.91
N TYR A 90 -5.70 0.11 -15.79
CA TYR A 90 -5.96 -1.32 -15.80
C TYR A 90 -6.84 -1.73 -14.60
N ARG A 91 -7.39 -2.95 -14.66
CA ARG A 91 -8.18 -3.56 -13.59
C ARG A 91 -7.55 -4.91 -13.22
N ASP A 92 -7.32 -5.08 -11.93
CA ASP A 92 -6.67 -6.27 -11.38
C ASP A 92 -7.48 -7.57 -11.47
N GLU A 93 -8.79 -7.44 -11.75
CA GLU A 93 -9.75 -8.55 -11.67
C GLU A 93 -9.72 -9.49 -12.89
N GLU A 94 -9.25 -9.02 -14.05
CA GLU A 94 -9.34 -9.77 -15.30
C GLU A 94 -8.02 -10.46 -15.68
N GLU A 95 -6.90 -9.73 -15.62
CA GLU A 95 -5.56 -10.26 -15.90
C GLU A 95 -4.52 -9.47 -15.08
N PRO A 96 -3.88 -10.06 -14.07
CA PRO A 96 -2.89 -9.36 -13.25
C PRO A 96 -1.70 -8.93 -14.11
N LEU A 97 -1.45 -7.62 -14.14
CA LEU A 97 -0.28 -7.09 -14.81
C LEU A 97 1.00 -7.46 -14.06
N GLN A 98 2.03 -7.68 -14.81
CA GLN A 98 3.39 -7.87 -14.32
C GLN A 98 4.21 -6.61 -14.57
N PHE A 99 5.05 -6.28 -13.61
CA PHE A 99 5.95 -5.14 -13.62
C PHE A 99 7.38 -5.66 -13.60
N LYS A 100 8.12 -5.49 -14.69
CA LYS A 100 9.49 -6.00 -14.85
C LYS A 100 10.46 -4.85 -14.99
N VAL A 101 11.52 -4.85 -14.17
CA VAL A 101 12.61 -3.89 -14.29
C VAL A 101 13.50 -4.34 -15.45
N ASP A 102 13.54 -3.54 -16.51
CA ASP A 102 14.39 -3.79 -17.66
C ASP A 102 15.81 -3.20 -17.47
N TYR A 103 15.86 -2.05 -16.80
CA TYR A 103 17.11 -1.31 -16.60
C TYR A 103 17.04 -0.43 -15.35
N GLU A 104 18.17 -0.28 -14.67
CA GLU A 104 18.35 0.64 -13.54
C GLU A 104 19.73 1.28 -13.55
N ASN A 105 19.79 2.58 -13.26
CA ASN A 105 21.02 3.29 -12.93
C ASN A 105 20.83 4.21 -11.72
N THR A 106 21.75 5.12 -11.45
CA THR A 106 21.67 6.04 -10.32
C THR A 106 20.54 7.08 -10.41
N GLN A 107 20.01 7.35 -11.60
CA GLN A 107 19.05 8.41 -11.88
C GLN A 107 17.65 7.87 -12.25
N MET A 108 17.61 6.72 -12.91
CA MET A 108 16.41 6.21 -13.56
C MET A 108 16.23 4.70 -13.37
N ILE A 109 14.98 4.28 -13.32
CA ILE A 109 14.55 2.88 -13.40
C ILE A 109 13.61 2.75 -14.59
N GLN A 110 13.85 1.80 -15.47
CA GLN A 110 12.94 1.49 -16.57
C GLN A 110 12.14 0.24 -16.22
N VAL A 111 10.81 0.38 -16.26
CA VAL A 111 9.86 -0.69 -15.91
C VAL A 111 8.96 -0.99 -17.09
N SER A 112 8.98 -2.23 -17.56
CA SER A 112 8.00 -2.76 -18.51
C SER A 112 6.78 -3.27 -17.77
N VAL A 113 5.61 -2.91 -18.28
CA VAL A 113 4.31 -3.35 -17.80
C VAL A 113 3.66 -4.21 -18.87
N GLY A 114 3.12 -5.35 -18.49
CA GLY A 114 2.51 -6.30 -19.41
C GLY A 114 1.91 -7.51 -18.69
N TYR A 115 1.64 -8.57 -19.43
CA TYR A 115 1.09 -9.83 -18.90
C TYR A 115 1.77 -11.04 -19.54
N GLU A 116 1.64 -12.20 -18.91
CA GLU A 116 2.08 -13.48 -19.45
C GLU A 116 0.87 -14.38 -19.69
N ASP A 117 0.61 -14.75 -20.95
CA ASP A 117 -0.43 -15.70 -21.34
C ASP A 117 0.09 -17.15 -21.41
N LYS A 118 1.41 -17.33 -21.53
CA LYS A 118 2.12 -18.60 -21.55
C LYS A 118 3.41 -18.50 -20.77
N PRO A 119 3.94 -19.59 -20.23
CA PRO A 119 5.26 -19.58 -19.59
C PRO A 119 6.33 -18.91 -20.48
N ASP A 120 7.05 -17.96 -19.92
CA ASP A 120 8.15 -17.22 -20.57
C ASP A 120 7.76 -16.32 -21.77
N VAL A 121 6.46 -16.09 -22.02
CA VAL A 121 5.97 -15.18 -23.06
C VAL A 121 5.36 -13.93 -22.43
N PHE A 122 6.18 -12.88 -22.31
CA PHE A 122 5.75 -11.59 -21.77
C PHE A 122 5.22 -10.67 -22.89
N HIS A 123 3.95 -10.30 -22.82
CA HIS A 123 3.31 -9.34 -23.69
C HIS A 123 3.41 -7.95 -23.07
N ARG A 124 4.35 -7.14 -23.59
CA ARG A 124 4.55 -5.77 -23.11
C ARG A 124 3.43 -4.86 -23.61
N ILE A 125 2.79 -4.16 -22.69
CA ILE A 125 1.78 -3.14 -22.97
C ILE A 125 2.43 -1.77 -23.11
N ASN A 126 3.31 -1.42 -22.14
CA ASN A 126 4.05 -0.17 -22.14
C ASN A 126 5.36 -0.30 -21.37
N THR A 127 6.21 0.71 -21.47
CA THR A 127 7.43 0.88 -20.68
C THR A 127 7.40 2.27 -20.06
N TYR A 128 7.85 2.37 -18.83
CA TYR A 128 7.89 3.62 -18.05
C TYR A 128 9.32 3.92 -17.61
N GLU A 129 9.75 5.15 -17.84
CA GLU A 129 11.02 5.67 -17.33
C GLU A 129 10.75 6.43 -16.01
N ILE A 130 11.26 5.91 -14.90
CA ILE A 130 11.00 6.45 -13.56
C ILE A 130 12.21 7.23 -13.09
N ASP A 131 12.05 8.55 -12.93
CA ASP A 131 13.07 9.42 -12.33
C ASP A 131 13.14 9.17 -10.82
N LYS A 132 14.27 8.65 -10.35
CA LYS A 132 14.47 8.27 -8.93
C LYS A 132 14.42 9.47 -7.98
N ARG A 133 14.82 10.64 -8.43
CA ARG A 133 14.87 11.86 -7.62
C ARG A 133 13.51 12.55 -7.57
N LYS A 134 12.87 12.71 -8.73
CA LYS A 134 11.55 13.37 -8.81
C LYS A 134 10.43 12.45 -8.32
N GLY A 135 10.56 11.13 -8.50
CA GLY A 135 9.49 10.17 -8.25
C GLY A 135 8.37 10.27 -9.29
N THR A 136 8.74 10.55 -10.54
CA THR A 136 7.82 10.63 -11.68
C THR A 136 8.04 9.45 -12.61
N ALA A 137 7.00 9.07 -13.35
CA ALA A 137 7.05 8.07 -14.40
C ALA A 137 6.67 8.71 -15.73
N ASP A 138 7.51 8.51 -16.75
CA ASP A 138 7.29 8.95 -18.13
C ASP A 138 7.04 7.72 -19.00
N PRO A 139 5.81 7.56 -19.55
CA PRO A 139 5.50 6.44 -20.43
C PRO A 139 6.17 6.61 -21.80
N VAL A 140 6.75 5.53 -22.33
CA VAL A 140 7.37 5.53 -23.66
C VAL A 140 6.32 5.71 -24.77
N VAL A 141 5.08 5.26 -24.52
CA VAL A 141 3.98 5.37 -25.50
C VAL A 141 2.76 6.02 -24.83
N GLY A 142 2.29 7.11 -25.39
CA GLY A 142 0.96 7.70 -25.20
C GLY A 142 0.89 8.85 -24.20
N GLU A 143 0.88 8.58 -22.93
CA GLU A 143 0.54 9.52 -21.86
C GLU A 143 1.68 10.52 -21.53
N LYS A 144 1.36 11.54 -20.75
CA LYS A 144 2.35 12.48 -20.23
C LYS A 144 2.94 11.94 -18.93
N GLU A 145 4.15 12.42 -18.59
CA GLU A 145 4.80 12.20 -17.29
C GLU A 145 3.81 12.46 -16.13
N PHE A 146 3.79 11.59 -15.14
CA PHE A 146 2.95 11.71 -13.95
C PHE A 146 3.74 11.37 -12.67
N SER A 147 3.26 11.86 -11.52
CA SER A 147 3.87 11.60 -10.22
C SER A 147 3.44 10.22 -9.68
N LEU A 148 4.41 9.51 -9.09
CA LEU A 148 4.20 8.28 -8.33
C LEU A 148 4.00 8.53 -6.81
N ARG A 149 4.10 9.80 -6.38
CA ARG A 149 4.06 10.21 -4.96
C ARG A 149 2.97 11.25 -4.74
#